data_aa6278d40fba299d345e4f6cf337c6d3
#
_entry.id   aa6278d40fba299d345e4f6cf337c6d3
#
_cell.length_a   1.000
_cell.length_b   1.000
_cell.length_c   1.000
_cell.angle_alpha   90.00
_cell.angle_beta   90.00
_cell.angle_gamma   90.00
#
_symmetry.space_group_name_H-M   'P 1'
#
loop_
_entity.id
_entity.type
_entity.pdbx_description
1 polymer ?
#
loop_
_entity_poly.entity_id
_entity_poly.type
_entity_poly.pdbx_seq_one_letter_code
_entity_poly.pdbx_strand_id
1 'polypeptide(L)'
;LSYRLDVETECQHQKIPKLTIVTFAENACVHGIEKKTAPGWIFITVYRENEEMCIEVEDTGEGMTEKEFDSMRRKMKNASIELLENEKGVGIINACLRLKMMSHDKVQFELNGEEGTGVSVLIRLPFIESEKG
;
A
#
# COMPACT_ATOMS: atom_id res chain seq x y z
N LEU A 1 -10.90 -12.64 6.61
CA LEU A 1 -9.74 -11.79 6.35
C LEU A 1 -9.17 -11.28 7.66
N SER A 2 -7.90 -11.59 7.91
CA SER A 2 -7.22 -11.19 9.13
C SER A 2 -6.05 -10.25 8.81
N TYR A 3 -5.74 -9.37 9.75
CA TYR A 3 -4.66 -8.40 9.63
C TYR A 3 -3.64 -8.58 10.74
N ARG A 4 -2.39 -8.37 10.40
CA ARG A 4 -1.33 -8.25 11.39
C ARG A 4 -0.53 -6.99 11.09
N LEU A 5 -0.37 -6.13 12.11
CA LEU A 5 0.37 -4.89 12.00
C LEU A 5 1.58 -4.93 12.94
N ASP A 6 2.76 -4.77 12.38
CA ASP A 6 4.00 -4.65 13.13
C ASP A 6 4.64 -3.30 12.82
N VAL A 7 4.85 -2.48 13.84
CA VAL A 7 5.46 -1.15 13.70
C VAL A 7 6.76 -1.12 14.49
N GLU A 8 7.86 -0.89 13.80
CA GLU A 8 9.17 -0.73 14.44
C GLU A 8 9.14 0.45 15.42
N THR A 9 9.84 0.30 16.53
CA THR A 9 9.83 1.30 17.62
C THR A 9 10.16 2.71 17.15
N GLU A 10 11.13 2.86 16.25
CA GLU A 10 11.49 4.17 15.67
C GLU A 10 10.34 4.85 14.92
N CYS A 11 9.40 4.07 14.41
CA CYS A 11 8.30 4.59 13.60
C CYS A 11 7.02 4.85 14.39
N GLN A 12 6.98 4.50 15.68
CA GLN A 12 5.75 4.60 16.48
C GLN A 12 5.22 6.03 16.62
N HIS A 13 6.08 7.02 16.51
CA HIS A 13 5.69 8.43 16.59
C HIS A 13 5.56 9.12 15.23
N GLN A 14 5.75 8.35 14.15
CA GLN A 14 5.52 8.87 12.80
C GLN A 14 4.03 8.99 12.54
N LYS A 15 3.66 10.00 11.76
CA LYS A 15 2.29 10.13 11.28
C LYS A 15 2.05 9.11 10.19
N ILE A 16 1.32 8.05 10.55
CA ILE A 16 0.94 7.00 9.62
C ILE A 16 -0.55 7.15 9.38
N PRO A 17 -0.98 7.35 8.14
CA PRO A 17 -2.41 7.46 7.83
C PRO A 17 -3.02 6.06 7.85
N LYS A 18 -3.27 5.52 9.03
CA LYS A 18 -3.70 4.13 9.23
C LYS A 18 -4.90 3.74 8.39
N LEU A 19 -5.92 4.58 8.35
CA LEU A 19 -7.13 4.30 7.58
C LEU A 19 -6.83 4.25 6.07
N THR A 20 -5.98 5.15 5.59
CA THR A 20 -5.56 5.16 4.19
C THR A 20 -4.77 3.89 3.85
N ILE A 21 -3.87 3.47 4.75
CA ILE A 21 -3.08 2.26 4.54
C ILE A 21 -3.97 1.01 4.54
N VAL A 22 -4.93 0.91 5.44
CA VAL A 22 -5.87 -0.22 5.47
C VAL A 22 -6.71 -0.25 4.19
N THR A 23 -7.21 0.90 3.75
CA THR A 23 -7.98 1.01 2.50
C THR A 23 -7.12 0.60 1.30
N PHE A 24 -5.87 1.06 1.27
CA PHE A 24 -4.90 0.67 0.24
C PHE A 24 -4.70 -0.85 0.22
N ALA A 25 -4.46 -1.43 1.40
CA ALA A 25 -4.24 -2.87 1.54
C ALA A 25 -5.45 -3.67 1.06
N GLU A 26 -6.65 -3.27 1.43
CA GLU A 26 -7.88 -3.93 0.99
C GLU A 26 -8.03 -3.88 -0.53
N ASN A 27 -7.79 -2.73 -1.14
CA ASN A 27 -7.93 -2.59 -2.58
C ASN A 27 -6.83 -3.28 -3.38
N ALA A 28 -5.62 -3.34 -2.84
CA ALA A 28 -4.50 -3.99 -3.53
C ALA A 28 -4.51 -5.51 -3.36
N CYS A 29 -4.92 -6.01 -2.20
CA CYS A 29 -4.71 -7.39 -1.78
C CYS A 29 -5.97 -8.26 -1.78
N VAL A 30 -7.12 -7.70 -1.45
CA VAL A 30 -8.37 -8.46 -1.28
C VAL A 30 -8.76 -9.24 -2.55
N HIS A 31 -8.51 -8.66 -3.72
CA HIS A 31 -8.86 -9.31 -4.98
C HIS A 31 -8.24 -10.71 -5.10
N GLY A 32 -6.99 -10.88 -4.71
CA GLY A 32 -6.33 -12.18 -4.73
C GLY A 32 -6.79 -13.11 -3.61
N ILE A 33 -7.07 -12.57 -2.43
CA ILE A 33 -7.51 -13.35 -1.28
C ILE A 33 -8.91 -13.94 -1.49
N GLU A 34 -9.83 -13.18 -2.07
CA GLU A 34 -11.19 -13.63 -2.32
C GLU A 34 -11.28 -14.85 -3.22
N LYS A 35 -10.28 -15.09 -4.05
CA LYS A 35 -10.22 -16.24 -4.94
C LYS A 35 -9.78 -17.52 -4.23
N LYS A 36 -9.22 -17.42 -3.03
CA LYS A 36 -8.78 -18.58 -2.25
C LYS A 36 -9.89 -19.09 -1.34
N THR A 37 -9.93 -20.40 -1.16
CA THR A 37 -10.84 -21.03 -0.20
C THR A 37 -10.28 -21.00 1.22
N ALA A 38 -8.97 -20.81 1.38
CA ALA A 38 -8.30 -20.72 2.68
C ALA A 38 -8.47 -19.34 3.31
N PRO A 39 -8.41 -19.21 4.66
CA PRO A 39 -8.42 -17.93 5.31
C PRO A 39 -7.28 -17.04 4.80
N GLY A 40 -7.57 -15.78 4.55
CA GLY A 40 -6.59 -14.83 4.06
C GLY A 40 -6.02 -13.94 5.16
N TRP A 41 -4.76 -13.56 4.98
CA TRP A 41 -4.05 -12.64 5.86
C TRP A 41 -3.47 -11.49 5.07
N ILE A 42 -3.46 -10.32 5.71
CA ILE A 42 -2.71 -9.15 5.25
C ILE A 42 -1.72 -8.79 6.34
N PHE A 43 -0.44 -8.72 5.98
CA PHE A 43 0.63 -8.32 6.89
C PHE A 43 1.08 -6.92 6.53
N ILE A 44 1.07 -6.02 7.50
CA ILE A 44 1.53 -4.65 7.34
C ILE A 44 2.70 -4.44 8.29
N THR A 45 3.87 -4.14 7.73
CA THR A 45 5.10 -3.92 8.50
C THR A 45 5.59 -2.52 8.24
N VAL A 46 5.87 -1.77 9.30
CA VAL A 46 6.38 -0.39 9.21
C VAL A 46 7.77 -0.34 9.82
N TYR A 47 8.73 0.13 9.05
CA TYR A 47 10.12 0.21 9.50
C TYR A 47 10.84 1.41 8.87
N ARG A 48 11.97 1.77 9.43
CA ARG A 48 12.82 2.82 8.89
C ARG A 48 13.96 2.21 8.08
N GLU A 49 14.22 2.81 6.93
CA GLU A 49 15.39 2.51 6.12
C GLU A 49 16.01 3.84 5.71
N ASN A 50 17.16 4.19 6.31
CA ASN A 50 17.83 5.48 6.11
C ASN A 50 16.90 6.66 6.45
N GLU A 51 16.62 7.53 5.50
CA GLU A 51 15.76 8.69 5.68
C GLU A 51 14.31 8.43 5.29
N GLU A 52 13.95 7.17 5.11
CA GLU A 52 12.62 6.78 4.66
C GLU A 52 11.90 5.92 5.69
N MET A 53 10.59 6.13 5.79
CA MET A 53 9.69 5.22 6.48
C MET A 53 9.11 4.29 5.43
N CYS A 54 9.28 2.99 5.62
CA CYS A 54 8.82 1.97 4.70
C CYS A 54 7.60 1.26 5.28
N ILE A 55 6.57 1.13 4.47
CA ILE A 55 5.35 0.40 4.83
C ILE A 55 5.21 -0.73 3.83
N GLU A 56 5.42 -1.97 4.29
CA GLU A 56 5.22 -3.16 3.46
C GLU A 56 3.85 -3.74 3.73
N VAL A 57 3.12 -4.00 2.66
CA VAL A 57 1.82 -4.65 2.73
C VAL A 57 1.91 -5.93 1.91
N GLU A 58 1.72 -7.07 2.56
CA GLU A 58 1.80 -8.38 1.92
C GLU A 58 0.51 -9.15 2.18
N ASP A 59 0.06 -9.91 1.19
CA ASP A 59 -1.08 -10.80 1.37
C ASP A 59 -0.72 -12.26 1.09
N THR A 60 -1.60 -13.15 1.55
CA THR A 60 -1.50 -14.60 1.32
C THR A 60 -2.41 -15.08 0.18
N GLY A 61 -2.88 -14.17 -0.66
CA GLY A 61 -3.81 -14.47 -1.74
C GLY A 61 -3.17 -15.18 -2.93
N GLU A 62 -3.91 -15.29 -4.00
CA GLU A 62 -3.43 -15.89 -5.24
C GLU A 62 -2.61 -14.94 -6.10
N GLY A 63 -2.52 -13.69 -5.67
CA GLY A 63 -1.84 -12.68 -6.45
C GLY A 63 -2.69 -12.20 -7.62
N MET A 64 -2.02 -11.71 -8.62
CA MET A 64 -2.64 -11.17 -9.84
C MET A 64 -1.91 -11.70 -11.05
N THR A 65 -2.57 -11.66 -12.18
CA THR A 65 -1.90 -11.90 -13.46
C THR A 65 -0.96 -10.72 -13.75
N GLU A 66 0.02 -10.93 -14.62
CA GLU A 66 0.95 -9.88 -15.03
C GLU A 66 0.21 -8.65 -15.60
N LYS A 67 -0.84 -8.89 -16.35
CA LYS A 67 -1.68 -7.83 -16.93
C LYS A 67 -2.38 -7.01 -15.83
N GLU A 68 -2.87 -7.68 -14.79
CA GLU A 68 -3.50 -7.02 -13.64
C GLU A 68 -2.48 -6.21 -12.85
N PHE A 69 -1.27 -6.72 -12.64
CA PHE A 69 -0.17 -5.99 -12.01
C PHE A 69 0.17 -4.72 -12.78
N ASP A 70 0.31 -4.82 -14.11
CA ASP A 70 0.64 -3.67 -14.95
C ASP A 70 -0.45 -2.60 -14.89
N SER A 71 -1.71 -3.01 -14.91
CA SER A 71 -2.84 -2.10 -14.77
C SER A 71 -2.82 -1.37 -13.43
N MET A 72 -2.57 -2.10 -12.34
CA MET A 72 -2.53 -1.52 -11.00
C MET A 72 -1.33 -0.58 -10.84
N ARG A 73 -0.15 -0.97 -11.33
CA ARG A 73 1.04 -0.11 -11.30
C ARG A 73 0.78 1.22 -11.99
N ARG A 74 0.10 1.21 -13.14
CA ARG A 74 -0.25 2.43 -13.87
C ARG A 74 -1.20 3.31 -13.06
N LYS A 75 -2.22 2.72 -12.45
CA LYS A 75 -3.17 3.46 -11.59
C LYS A 75 -2.47 4.10 -10.41
N MET A 76 -1.57 3.37 -9.76
CA MET A 76 -0.82 3.88 -8.61
C MET A 76 0.12 5.02 -9.01
N LYS A 77 0.85 4.85 -10.11
CA LYS A 77 1.80 5.85 -10.61
C LYS A 77 1.10 7.14 -11.05
N ASN A 78 -0.02 7.01 -11.72
CA ASN A 78 -0.74 8.12 -12.35
C ASN A 78 -1.94 8.62 -11.55
N ALA A 79 -2.03 8.24 -10.27
CA ALA A 79 -3.15 8.64 -9.43
C ALA A 79 -3.29 10.17 -9.40
N SER A 80 -4.48 10.65 -9.78
CA SER A 80 -4.80 12.06 -9.89
C SER A 80 -6.31 12.25 -9.73
N ILE A 81 -6.72 13.50 -9.54
CA ILE A 81 -8.14 13.83 -9.45
C ILE A 81 -8.86 13.49 -10.76
N GLU A 82 -8.22 13.77 -11.90
CA GLU A 82 -8.77 13.45 -13.21
C GLU A 82 -9.02 11.95 -13.38
N LEU A 83 -8.08 11.13 -12.94
CA LEU A 83 -8.21 9.68 -13.01
C LEU A 83 -9.34 9.16 -12.12
N LEU A 84 -9.56 9.78 -10.95
CA LEU A 84 -10.68 9.45 -10.07
C LEU A 84 -12.04 9.63 -10.74
N GLU A 85 -12.17 10.60 -11.63
CA GLU A 85 -13.42 10.90 -12.32
C GLU A 85 -13.74 9.90 -13.44
N ASN A 86 -12.73 9.26 -14.00
CA ASN A 86 -12.85 8.51 -15.25
C ASN A 86 -12.66 6.99 -15.10
N GLU A 87 -12.21 6.51 -13.95
CA GLU A 87 -11.88 5.10 -13.75
C GLU A 87 -12.82 4.38 -12.79
N LYS A 88 -13.02 3.10 -13.06
CA LYS A 88 -13.65 2.19 -12.10
C LYS A 88 -12.60 1.68 -11.11
N GLY A 89 -13.02 1.31 -9.90
CA GLY A 89 -12.09 0.83 -8.89
C GLY A 89 -11.25 1.95 -8.30
N VAL A 90 -11.89 3.05 -7.96
CA VAL A 90 -11.24 4.29 -7.51
C VAL A 90 -10.58 4.21 -6.13
N GLY A 91 -10.82 3.14 -5.38
CA GLY A 91 -10.26 2.99 -4.03
C GLY A 91 -8.74 3.08 -3.99
N ILE A 92 -8.05 2.35 -4.86
CA ILE A 92 -6.57 2.37 -4.92
C ILE A 92 -6.06 3.74 -5.39
N ILE A 93 -6.72 4.33 -6.36
CA ILE A 93 -6.35 5.66 -6.88
C ILE A 93 -6.50 6.71 -5.78
N ASN A 94 -7.62 6.67 -5.05
CA ASN A 94 -7.89 7.60 -3.96
C ASN A 94 -6.84 7.46 -2.84
N ALA A 95 -6.52 6.24 -2.44
CA ALA A 95 -5.51 5.98 -1.41
C ALA A 95 -4.12 6.48 -1.84
N CYS A 96 -3.72 6.21 -3.08
CA CYS A 96 -2.45 6.70 -3.62
C CYS A 96 -2.41 8.23 -3.68
N LEU A 97 -3.50 8.85 -4.11
CA LEU A 97 -3.60 10.30 -4.18
C LEU A 97 -3.47 10.94 -2.80
N ARG A 98 -4.11 10.37 -1.78
CA ARG A 98 -3.99 10.86 -0.40
C ARG A 98 -2.55 10.78 0.10
N LEU A 99 -1.86 9.68 -0.20
CA LEU A 99 -0.45 9.53 0.18
C LEU A 99 0.44 10.52 -0.57
N LYS A 100 0.18 10.78 -1.83
CA LYS A 100 0.90 11.80 -2.61
C LYS A 100 0.70 13.19 -2.03
N MET A 101 -0.54 13.53 -1.68
CA MET A 101 -0.85 14.84 -1.10
C MET A 101 -0.21 15.01 0.28
N MET A 102 -0.31 13.99 1.12
CA MET A 102 0.25 14.00 2.46
C MET A 102 1.78 14.16 2.45
N SER A 103 2.46 13.57 1.48
CA SER A 103 3.91 13.56 1.37
C SER A 103 4.48 14.63 0.45
N HIS A 104 3.67 15.54 -0.08
CA HIS A 104 4.07 16.52 -1.09
C HIS A 104 4.74 15.85 -2.31
N ASP A 105 4.10 14.78 -2.80
CA ASP A 105 4.56 13.97 -3.95
C ASP A 105 5.89 13.21 -3.72
N LYS A 106 6.30 13.03 -2.48
CA LYS A 106 7.53 12.29 -2.15
C LYS A 106 7.31 10.81 -1.91
N VAL A 107 6.07 10.33 -1.94
CA VAL A 107 5.78 8.92 -1.78
C VAL A 107 6.20 8.14 -3.02
N GLN A 108 6.73 6.94 -2.79
CA GLN A 108 7.06 6.00 -3.86
C GLN A 108 6.34 4.67 -3.58
N PHE A 109 5.90 4.03 -4.65
CA PHE A 109 5.20 2.74 -4.57
C PHE A 109 5.95 1.69 -5.38
N GLU A 110 6.09 0.49 -4.82
CA GLU A 110 6.58 -0.67 -5.54
C GLU A 110 5.55 -1.80 -5.35
N LEU A 111 5.03 -2.30 -6.46
CA LEU A 111 4.08 -3.40 -6.47
C LEU A 111 4.77 -4.63 -7.04
N ASN A 112 4.82 -5.70 -6.24
CA ASN A 112 5.46 -6.96 -6.62
C ASN A 112 4.57 -8.15 -6.27
N GLY A 113 4.89 -9.27 -6.86
CA GLY A 113 4.19 -10.53 -6.63
C GLY A 113 4.13 -11.35 -7.89
N GLU A 114 3.62 -12.56 -7.73
CA GLU A 114 3.41 -13.48 -8.84
C GLU A 114 2.05 -14.13 -8.67
N GLU A 115 1.48 -14.56 -9.77
CA GLU A 115 0.25 -15.33 -9.75
C GLU A 115 0.48 -16.60 -8.90
N GLY A 116 -0.39 -16.84 -7.93
CA GLY A 116 -0.29 -17.96 -7.00
C GLY A 116 0.42 -17.68 -5.69
N THR A 117 1.17 -16.58 -5.57
CA THR A 117 1.98 -16.29 -4.38
C THR A 117 1.55 -15.06 -3.58
N GLY A 118 0.55 -14.35 -4.04
CA GLY A 118 0.06 -13.15 -3.37
C GLY A 118 0.64 -11.85 -3.94
N VAL A 119 0.32 -10.76 -3.29
CA VAL A 119 0.71 -9.40 -3.68
C VAL A 119 1.53 -8.77 -2.57
N SER A 120 2.57 -8.05 -2.93
CA SER A 120 3.39 -7.28 -2.01
C SER A 120 3.49 -5.84 -2.52
N VAL A 121 3.21 -4.89 -1.64
CA VAL A 121 3.33 -3.47 -1.95
C VAL A 121 4.28 -2.84 -0.94
N LEU A 122 5.26 -2.10 -1.43
CA LEU A 122 6.14 -1.29 -0.60
C LEU A 122 5.82 0.18 -0.84
N ILE A 123 5.52 0.88 0.23
CA ILE A 123 5.25 2.31 0.24
C ILE A 123 6.40 3.00 0.96
N ARG A 124 7.10 3.90 0.28
CA ARG A 124 8.21 4.67 0.86
C ARG A 124 7.78 6.12 1.05
N LEU A 125 7.92 6.60 2.28
CA LEU A 125 7.61 7.97 2.65
C LEU A 125 8.83 8.57 3.36
N PRO A 126 9.02 9.89 3.31
CA PRO A 126 10.08 10.51 4.10
C PRO A 126 9.89 10.22 5.59
N PHE A 127 10.98 9.86 6.26
CA PHE A 127 10.98 9.74 7.72
C PHE A 127 11.13 11.15 8.30
N ILE A 128 10.21 11.53 9.17
CA ILE A 128 10.21 12.85 9.78
C ILE A 128 10.74 12.74 11.19
N GLU A 129 11.91 13.32 11.43
CA GLU A 129 12.47 13.38 12.76
C GLU A 129 11.67 14.37 13.61
N SER A 130 11.36 13.96 14.84
CA SER A 130 10.66 14.85 15.74
C SER A 130 11.60 15.99 16.13
N GLU A 131 11.16 17.22 15.86
CA GLU A 131 11.84 18.37 16.43
C GLU A 131 11.65 18.31 17.93
N LYS A 132 12.76 18.27 18.64
CA LYS A 132 12.72 18.51 20.08
C LYS A 132 12.55 20.00 20.27
N GLY A 133 11.30 20.39 20.35
CA GLY A 133 10.97 21.77 20.71
C GLY A 133 11.37 22.05 22.13
#